data_ba60024134b07f5799eb68d5296a378e
#
_entry.id   ba60024134b07f5799eb68d5296a378e
#
_cell.length_a   1.000
_cell.length_b   1.000
_cell.length_c   1.000
_cell.angle_alpha   90.00
_cell.angle_beta   90.00
_cell.angle_gamma   90.00
#
_symmetry.space_group_name_H-M   'P 1'
#
loop_
_entity.id
_entity.type
_entity.pdbx_description
1 polymer ?
#
loop_
_entity_poly.entity_id
_entity_poly.type
_entity_poly.pdbx_seq_one_letter_code
_entity_poly.pdbx_strand_id
1 'polypeptide(L)'
;MSVSRLSRRSLLASTAATPLAPMLARAQALQRVSLLIDWKPAPTYAGFYIAREIGAFERRGLDVRISEGRGASVAAEMVGTSKEYWISSSSAAATAIGRSKGLPIRSLAVYYRRTPTVLYSRAEDRIDAPRDLIGKRVGLVPGSVTIDEYRALLAANRIDRSKIKEIEVGWDSRALLEGKVDALIDYEEIAPAELIAQGRKIAVLRFADFGVRIYSLNLIVNEMAWLEPDRQAIARKIAEAVQEGYQLVRDKPGDAATLFGKIFPDLAPRYIEISLQIVARQLAVPIGSQTRLGWEDTLKALSSLGLLARAVSAEEVAIFD
;
A
#
# COMPACT_ATOMS: atom_id res chain seq x y z
N MET A 1 -41.19 -12.68 96.28
CA MET A 1 -41.75 -12.94 94.98
C MET A 1 -41.57 -11.70 94.12
N SER A 2 -40.53 -11.67 93.29
CA SER A 2 -40.21 -10.51 92.48
C SER A 2 -39.94 -10.99 91.04
N VAL A 3 -40.75 -10.53 90.09
CA VAL A 3 -40.72 -10.92 88.70
C VAL A 3 -39.91 -9.81 87.96
N SER A 4 -38.73 -10.17 87.51
CA SER A 4 -37.85 -9.26 86.75
C SER A 4 -38.26 -9.20 85.27
N ARG A 5 -38.44 -7.96 84.78
CA ARG A 5 -38.77 -7.66 83.34
C ARG A 5 -37.50 -7.65 82.51
N LEU A 6 -37.48 -8.47 81.43
CA LEU A 6 -36.45 -8.47 80.39
C LEU A 6 -36.68 -7.32 79.41
N SER A 7 -35.69 -6.49 79.35
CA SER A 7 -35.61 -5.38 78.39
C SER A 7 -35.17 -5.85 76.98
N ARG A 8 -36.00 -5.61 75.95
CA ARG A 8 -35.67 -5.84 74.55
C ARG A 8 -34.78 -4.65 74.04
N ARG A 9 -33.51 -4.92 73.91
CA ARG A 9 -32.61 -4.00 73.19
C ARG A 9 -32.66 -4.34 71.67
N SER A 10 -33.21 -3.42 70.92
CA SER A 10 -33.26 -3.46 69.45
C SER A 10 -31.84 -3.31 68.84
N LEU A 11 -31.34 -4.32 68.18
CA LEU A 11 -30.16 -4.21 67.31
C LEU A 11 -30.58 -3.53 66.00
N LEU A 12 -30.21 -2.29 65.80
CA LEU A 12 -30.20 -1.60 64.52
C LEU A 12 -28.93 -2.02 63.76
N ALA A 13 -29.06 -2.94 62.79
CA ALA A 13 -28.02 -3.25 61.84
C ALA A 13 -27.98 -2.12 60.79
N SER A 14 -27.00 -1.26 60.87
CA SER A 14 -26.69 -0.27 59.83
C SER A 14 -26.04 -0.99 58.63
N THR A 15 -26.80 -1.24 57.61
CA THR A 15 -26.27 -1.64 56.29
C THR A 15 -25.64 -0.39 55.64
N ALA A 16 -24.32 -0.28 55.66
CA ALA A 16 -23.57 0.70 54.91
C ALA A 16 -23.67 0.36 53.40
N ALA A 17 -24.56 1.02 52.69
CA ALA A 17 -24.61 0.98 51.23
C ALA A 17 -23.40 1.74 50.69
N THR A 18 -22.41 1.01 50.23
CA THR A 18 -21.28 1.59 49.46
C THR A 18 -21.84 2.12 48.13
N PRO A 19 -21.72 3.41 47.81
CA PRO A 19 -22.16 3.88 46.51
C PRO A 19 -21.20 3.30 45.45
N LEU A 20 -21.71 2.40 44.58
CA LEU A 20 -21.07 2.12 43.30
C LEU A 20 -21.10 3.41 42.48
N ALA A 21 -20.02 4.18 42.55
CA ALA A 21 -19.79 5.26 41.59
C ALA A 21 -19.69 4.62 40.21
N PRO A 22 -20.51 5.04 39.23
CA PRO A 22 -20.33 4.57 37.86
C PRO A 22 -18.93 5.03 37.42
N MET A 23 -18.01 4.07 37.18
CA MET A 23 -16.80 4.32 36.40
C MET A 23 -17.27 4.74 35.01
N LEU A 24 -17.46 6.05 34.82
CA LEU A 24 -17.53 6.65 33.50
C LEU A 24 -16.19 6.34 32.84
N ALA A 25 -16.19 5.30 32.01
CA ALA A 25 -15.09 5.01 31.12
C ALA A 25 -14.91 6.30 30.28
N ARG A 26 -13.92 7.10 30.67
CA ARG A 26 -13.56 8.31 29.94
C ARG A 26 -13.16 7.84 28.58
N ALA A 27 -14.01 8.05 27.57
CA ALA A 27 -13.66 7.76 26.19
C ALA A 27 -12.32 8.45 25.92
N GLN A 28 -11.27 7.65 25.81
CA GLN A 28 -9.93 8.18 25.55
C GLN A 28 -9.98 8.85 24.18
N ALA A 29 -9.68 10.15 24.13
CA ALA A 29 -9.71 10.89 22.88
C ALA A 29 -8.76 10.21 21.89
N LEU A 30 -9.26 9.94 20.67
CA LEU A 30 -8.47 9.32 19.62
C LEU A 30 -7.27 10.22 19.27
N GLN A 31 -6.12 9.60 19.09
CA GLN A 31 -4.91 10.31 18.69
C GLN A 31 -4.95 10.56 17.19
N ARG A 32 -4.90 11.84 16.78
CA ARG A 32 -4.93 12.24 15.37
C ARG A 32 -3.59 11.99 14.69
N VAL A 33 -3.65 11.38 13.50
CA VAL A 33 -2.49 11.09 12.66
C VAL A 33 -2.82 11.39 11.20
N SER A 34 -1.92 12.13 10.53
CA SER A 34 -1.96 12.32 9.08
C SER A 34 -1.19 11.17 8.42
N LEU A 35 -1.88 10.36 7.62
CA LEU A 35 -1.31 9.29 6.82
C LEU A 35 -1.40 9.68 5.34
N LEU A 36 -0.25 9.79 4.68
CA LEU A 36 -0.19 10.10 3.27
C LEU A 36 -0.26 8.81 2.46
N ILE A 37 -1.08 8.74 1.41
CA ILE A 37 -0.90 7.78 0.32
C ILE A 37 -0.11 8.45 -0.80
N ASP A 38 0.75 7.71 -1.47
CA ASP A 38 1.70 8.29 -2.42
C ASP A 38 1.09 8.74 -3.76
N TRP A 39 -0.18 8.40 -4.00
CA TRP A 39 -0.92 8.81 -5.20
C TRP A 39 -2.37 9.17 -4.89
N LYS A 40 -3.17 9.31 -5.93
CA LYS A 40 -4.63 9.46 -5.83
C LYS A 40 -5.28 8.16 -5.36
N PRO A 41 -6.50 8.22 -4.78
CA PRO A 41 -7.25 7.04 -4.42
C PRO A 41 -7.38 6.06 -5.60
N ALA A 42 -6.99 4.82 -5.36
CA ALA A 42 -7.05 3.74 -6.34
C ALA A 42 -7.21 2.40 -5.62
N PRO A 43 -7.65 1.32 -6.31
CA PRO A 43 -7.74 -0.02 -5.73
C PRO A 43 -6.46 -0.54 -5.08
N THR A 44 -5.29 -0.09 -5.56
CA THR A 44 -3.97 -0.34 -4.95
C THR A 44 -3.96 -0.03 -3.45
N TYR A 45 -4.66 1.03 -3.02
CA TYR A 45 -4.71 1.48 -1.62
C TYR A 45 -5.93 0.98 -0.85
N ALA A 46 -6.64 -0.02 -1.35
CA ALA A 46 -7.88 -0.50 -0.74
C ALA A 46 -7.71 -0.86 0.74
N GLY A 47 -6.60 -1.49 1.13
CA GLY A 47 -6.35 -1.84 2.54
C GLY A 47 -6.34 -0.64 3.49
N PHE A 48 -5.83 0.51 3.05
CA PHE A 48 -5.81 1.75 3.84
C PHE A 48 -7.22 2.30 4.07
N TYR A 49 -8.01 2.40 3.00
CA TYR A 49 -9.37 2.93 3.07
C TYR A 49 -10.33 1.99 3.77
N ILE A 50 -10.23 0.68 3.51
CA ILE A 50 -11.03 -0.35 4.16
C ILE A 50 -10.70 -0.41 5.66
N ALA A 51 -9.42 -0.31 6.06
CA ALA A 51 -9.03 -0.23 7.47
C ALA A 51 -9.74 0.90 8.22
N ARG A 52 -9.89 2.07 7.60
CA ARG A 52 -10.65 3.18 8.14
C ARG A 52 -12.14 2.85 8.22
N GLU A 53 -12.72 2.35 7.14
CA GLU A 53 -14.16 2.06 7.05
C GLU A 53 -14.63 1.00 8.06
N ILE A 54 -13.79 -0.02 8.33
CA ILE A 54 -14.09 -1.05 9.32
C ILE A 54 -13.73 -0.64 10.76
N GLY A 55 -13.29 0.60 11.00
CA GLY A 55 -12.91 1.10 12.32
C GLY A 55 -11.62 0.49 12.88
N ALA A 56 -10.71 -0.01 12.02
CA ALA A 56 -9.49 -0.68 12.47
C ALA A 56 -8.50 0.29 13.15
N PHE A 57 -8.48 1.56 12.73
CA PHE A 57 -7.69 2.61 13.35
C PHE A 57 -8.28 3.04 14.69
N GLU A 58 -9.59 3.26 14.74
CA GLU A 58 -10.32 3.70 15.94
C GLU A 58 -10.21 2.67 17.07
N ARG A 59 -10.31 1.36 16.76
CA ARG A 59 -10.08 0.29 17.74
C ARG A 59 -8.68 0.29 18.35
N ARG A 60 -7.72 0.94 17.67
CA ARG A 60 -6.34 1.11 18.14
C ARG A 60 -6.09 2.48 18.78
N GLY A 61 -7.16 3.28 18.98
CA GLY A 61 -7.09 4.60 19.59
C GLY A 61 -6.60 5.70 18.64
N LEU A 62 -6.70 5.50 17.31
CA LEU A 62 -6.22 6.43 16.30
C LEU A 62 -7.38 7.04 15.49
N ASP A 63 -7.33 8.36 15.28
CA ASP A 63 -8.10 9.09 14.27
C ASP A 63 -7.18 9.37 13.08
N VAL A 64 -7.26 8.54 12.04
CA VAL A 64 -6.35 8.59 10.89
C VAL A 64 -6.97 9.34 9.73
N ARG A 65 -6.40 10.49 9.40
CA ARG A 65 -6.70 11.24 8.19
C ARG A 65 -5.81 10.78 7.05
N ILE A 66 -6.40 10.16 6.01
CA ILE A 66 -5.70 9.77 4.79
C ILE A 66 -5.69 10.96 3.83
N SER A 67 -4.48 11.36 3.40
CA SER A 67 -4.24 12.43 2.44
C SER A 67 -3.66 11.87 1.14
N GLU A 68 -3.98 12.52 0.01
CA GLU A 68 -3.52 12.11 -1.31
C GLU A 68 -2.13 12.68 -1.62
N GLY A 69 -1.27 11.86 -2.24
CA GLY A 69 0.05 12.24 -2.73
C GLY A 69 0.08 12.63 -4.21
N ARG A 70 1.30 12.89 -4.69
CA ARG A 70 1.58 13.30 -6.07
C ARG A 70 2.69 12.48 -6.71
N GLY A 71 2.94 11.28 -6.20
CA GLY A 71 3.97 10.36 -6.66
C GLY A 71 4.79 9.80 -5.51
N ALA A 72 5.24 8.56 -5.64
CA ALA A 72 5.97 7.84 -4.60
C ALA A 72 7.28 8.55 -4.18
N SER A 73 8.00 9.15 -5.13
CA SER A 73 9.22 9.92 -4.82
C SER A 73 8.90 11.19 -4.02
N VAL A 74 7.81 11.88 -4.38
CA VAL A 74 7.36 13.08 -3.65
C VAL A 74 6.90 12.71 -2.23
N ALA A 75 6.15 11.62 -2.09
CA ALA A 75 5.73 11.11 -0.77
C ALA A 75 6.92 10.71 0.10
N ALA A 76 7.93 10.04 -0.47
CA ALA A 76 9.18 9.71 0.22
C ALA A 76 9.92 10.96 0.70
N GLU A 77 10.02 12.00 -0.14
CA GLU A 77 10.62 13.27 0.22
C GLU A 77 9.83 13.99 1.34
N MET A 78 8.49 14.02 1.22
CA MET A 78 7.63 14.59 2.26
C MET A 78 7.82 13.89 3.61
N VAL A 79 7.88 12.55 3.63
CA VAL A 79 8.14 11.80 4.87
C VAL A 79 9.53 12.10 5.42
N GLY A 80 10.52 12.26 4.57
CA GLY A 80 11.90 12.57 4.99
C GLY A 80 12.08 13.97 5.56
N THR A 81 11.25 14.94 5.17
CA THR A 81 11.48 16.37 5.46
C THR A 81 10.36 17.07 6.25
N SER A 82 9.11 16.56 6.19
CA SER A 82 7.96 17.15 6.85
C SER A 82 7.83 16.69 8.31
N LYS A 83 7.30 17.57 9.15
CA LYS A 83 6.89 17.21 10.52
C LYS A 83 5.47 16.62 10.56
N GLU A 84 4.62 16.98 9.63
CA GLU A 84 3.22 16.54 9.56
C GLU A 84 3.10 15.12 8.97
N TYR A 85 3.78 14.88 7.85
CA TYR A 85 3.74 13.59 7.15
C TYR A 85 5.00 12.78 7.45
N TRP A 86 5.02 12.12 8.60
CA TRP A 86 6.13 11.25 9.02
C TRP A 86 5.90 9.77 8.71
N ILE A 87 4.72 9.44 8.15
CA ILE A 87 4.31 8.10 7.73
C ILE A 87 3.51 8.19 6.42
N SER A 88 3.80 7.32 5.46
CA SER A 88 3.14 7.32 4.14
C SER A 88 3.21 5.94 3.51
N SER A 89 2.33 5.67 2.54
CA SER A 89 2.65 4.66 1.54
C SER A 89 3.74 5.17 0.59
N SER A 90 4.44 4.26 -0.06
CA SER A 90 5.39 4.56 -1.13
C SER A 90 5.63 3.32 -1.98
N SER A 91 6.33 3.45 -3.11
CA SER A 91 6.92 2.30 -3.78
C SER A 91 8.27 1.95 -3.16
N ALA A 92 8.62 0.66 -3.12
CA ALA A 92 9.90 0.22 -2.60
C ALA A 92 11.08 0.80 -3.40
N ALA A 93 10.91 1.00 -4.71
CA ALA A 93 11.90 1.68 -5.55
C ALA A 93 12.14 3.12 -5.08
N ALA A 94 11.08 3.92 -4.90
CA ALA A 94 11.21 5.30 -4.42
C ALA A 94 11.80 5.37 -3.01
N THR A 95 11.45 4.42 -2.14
CA THR A 95 12.02 4.30 -0.79
C THR A 95 13.54 4.07 -0.84
N ALA A 96 14.00 3.09 -1.63
CA ALA A 96 15.41 2.77 -1.78
C ALA A 96 16.21 3.91 -2.44
N ILE A 97 15.66 4.51 -3.50
CA ILE A 97 16.27 5.66 -4.19
C ILE A 97 16.36 6.85 -3.23
N GLY A 98 15.29 7.18 -2.52
CA GLY A 98 15.28 8.25 -1.53
C GLY A 98 16.32 8.02 -0.42
N ARG A 99 16.39 6.79 0.11
CA ARG A 99 17.39 6.41 1.11
C ARG A 99 18.81 6.53 0.58
N SER A 100 19.06 6.13 -0.67
CA SER A 100 20.38 6.27 -1.31
C SER A 100 20.82 7.73 -1.48
N LYS A 101 19.87 8.66 -1.57
CA LYS A 101 20.09 10.12 -1.60
C LYS A 101 20.19 10.75 -0.20
N GLY A 102 20.07 9.96 0.86
CA GLY A 102 20.21 10.42 2.24
C GLY A 102 18.90 10.82 2.93
N LEU A 103 17.72 10.58 2.33
CA LEU A 103 16.46 10.83 3.03
C LEU A 103 16.35 9.93 4.27
N PRO A 104 15.96 10.47 5.44
CA PRO A 104 15.81 9.70 6.67
C PRO A 104 14.47 8.93 6.69
N ILE A 105 14.32 7.97 5.79
CA ILE A 105 13.11 7.16 5.64
C ILE A 105 13.44 5.68 5.66
N ARG A 106 12.54 4.88 6.23
CA ARG A 106 12.65 3.41 6.24
C ARG A 106 11.31 2.76 5.97
N SER A 107 11.32 1.62 5.30
CA SER A 107 10.14 0.77 5.11
C SER A 107 9.80 0.06 6.43
N LEU A 108 8.56 0.15 6.85
CA LEU A 108 8.02 -0.55 8.02
C LEU A 108 7.30 -1.84 7.63
N ALA A 109 6.58 -1.83 6.51
CA ALA A 109 5.83 -2.97 6.03
C ALA A 109 5.77 -2.98 4.50
N VAL A 110 5.77 -4.17 3.89
CA VAL A 110 5.61 -4.35 2.43
C VAL A 110 4.31 -5.11 2.18
N TYR A 111 3.41 -4.51 1.40
CA TYR A 111 2.14 -5.12 1.02
C TYR A 111 2.25 -5.89 -0.29
N TYR A 112 3.03 -5.40 -1.26
CA TYR A 112 3.29 -6.07 -2.54
C TYR A 112 4.75 -6.51 -2.61
N ARG A 113 5.00 -7.83 -2.47
CA ARG A 113 6.35 -8.42 -2.58
C ARG A 113 6.81 -8.62 -4.02
N ARG A 114 5.94 -8.36 -4.97
CA ARG A 114 6.23 -8.39 -6.40
C ARG A 114 5.67 -7.13 -7.01
N THR A 115 6.33 -6.64 -8.06
CA THR A 115 5.78 -5.51 -8.79
C THR A 115 4.42 -5.86 -9.41
N PRO A 116 3.39 -4.99 -9.29
CA PRO A 116 2.13 -5.13 -9.99
C PRO A 116 2.22 -4.67 -11.45
N THR A 117 3.38 -4.14 -11.87
CA THR A 117 3.56 -3.57 -13.21
C THR A 117 3.45 -4.66 -14.26
N VAL A 118 2.67 -4.33 -15.26
CA VAL A 118 2.45 -5.15 -16.44
C VAL A 118 2.59 -4.33 -17.71
N LEU A 119 2.95 -5.00 -18.79
CA LEU A 119 2.70 -4.52 -20.12
C LEU A 119 1.37 -5.12 -20.60
N TYR A 120 0.53 -4.30 -21.21
CA TYR A 120 -0.74 -4.78 -21.76
C TYR A 120 -0.90 -4.33 -23.21
N SER A 121 -1.47 -5.20 -24.01
CA SER A 121 -1.73 -5.04 -25.44
C SER A 121 -3.15 -5.45 -25.79
N ARG A 122 -3.62 -5.12 -26.98
CA ARG A 122 -4.85 -5.71 -27.50
C ARG A 122 -4.69 -7.22 -27.65
N ALA A 123 -5.76 -7.98 -27.48
CA ALA A 123 -5.69 -9.44 -27.54
C ALA A 123 -5.26 -9.98 -28.93
N GLU A 124 -5.58 -9.26 -30.00
CA GLU A 124 -5.16 -9.56 -31.38
C GLU A 124 -3.67 -9.27 -31.63
N ASP A 125 -3.08 -8.33 -30.89
CA ASP A 125 -1.66 -7.93 -30.97
C ASP A 125 -0.86 -8.45 -29.79
N ARG A 126 -1.13 -9.63 -29.37
CA ARG A 126 -0.63 -10.26 -28.18
C ARG A 126 0.90 -10.22 -28.07
N ILE A 127 1.40 -9.85 -26.90
CA ILE A 127 2.81 -9.86 -26.52
C ILE A 127 2.93 -10.82 -25.33
N ASP A 128 3.51 -11.99 -25.54
CA ASP A 128 3.58 -13.07 -24.55
C ASP A 128 4.94 -13.15 -23.84
N ALA A 129 5.98 -12.63 -24.47
CA ALA A 129 7.32 -12.63 -23.90
C ALA A 129 8.02 -11.29 -24.14
N PRO A 130 8.98 -10.88 -23.28
CA PRO A 130 9.70 -9.63 -23.44
C PRO A 130 10.39 -9.46 -24.82
N ARG A 131 10.86 -10.57 -25.42
CA ARG A 131 11.48 -10.52 -26.78
C ARG A 131 10.50 -10.09 -27.88
N ASP A 132 9.19 -10.28 -27.68
CA ASP A 132 8.17 -9.89 -28.65
C ASP A 132 8.00 -8.37 -28.75
N LEU A 133 8.63 -7.61 -27.83
CA LEU A 133 8.69 -6.14 -27.85
C LEU A 133 9.59 -5.60 -28.97
N ILE A 134 10.49 -6.44 -29.52
CA ILE A 134 11.40 -5.98 -30.59
C ILE A 134 10.60 -5.55 -31.80
N GLY A 135 10.82 -4.31 -32.24
CA GLY A 135 10.11 -3.66 -33.36
C GLY A 135 8.76 -3.05 -32.98
N LYS A 136 8.24 -3.29 -31.78
CA LYS A 136 6.94 -2.78 -31.32
C LYS A 136 7.04 -1.33 -30.85
N ARG A 137 5.90 -0.65 -30.83
CA ARG A 137 5.68 0.68 -30.27
C ARG A 137 5.17 0.52 -28.84
N VAL A 138 5.97 0.94 -27.87
CA VAL A 138 5.62 0.88 -26.45
C VAL A 138 5.37 2.28 -25.94
N GLY A 139 4.17 2.52 -25.43
CA GLY A 139 3.80 3.80 -24.83
C GLY A 139 4.32 3.90 -23.39
N LEU A 140 5.01 4.99 -23.09
CA LEU A 140 5.59 5.32 -21.79
C LEU A 140 5.02 6.64 -21.28
N VAL A 141 4.59 6.67 -20.01
CA VAL A 141 4.13 7.90 -19.35
C VAL A 141 5.32 8.58 -18.68
N PRO A 142 5.74 9.78 -19.11
CA PRO A 142 6.88 10.47 -18.51
C PRO A 142 6.73 10.67 -17.00
N GLY A 143 7.81 10.39 -16.26
CA GLY A 143 7.84 10.51 -14.79
C GLY A 143 7.16 9.37 -14.01
N SER A 144 6.59 8.36 -14.70
CA SER A 144 6.05 7.19 -14.06
C SER A 144 7.15 6.27 -13.52
N VAL A 145 6.95 5.71 -12.32
CA VAL A 145 7.84 4.68 -11.74
C VAL A 145 7.88 3.40 -12.57
N THR A 146 6.85 3.14 -13.39
CA THR A 146 6.76 1.96 -14.25
C THR A 146 7.82 1.95 -15.35
N ILE A 147 8.39 3.13 -15.70
CA ILE A 147 9.49 3.23 -16.69
C ILE A 147 10.75 2.54 -16.16
N ASP A 148 11.10 2.72 -14.89
CA ASP A 148 12.28 2.09 -14.31
C ASP A 148 12.10 0.56 -14.21
N GLU A 149 10.90 0.10 -13.91
CA GLU A 149 10.57 -1.32 -13.90
C GLU A 149 10.55 -1.93 -15.32
N TYR A 150 10.11 -1.17 -16.32
CA TYR A 150 10.23 -1.55 -17.74
C TYR A 150 11.70 -1.70 -18.16
N ARG A 151 12.56 -0.76 -17.78
CA ARG A 151 14.01 -0.87 -18.01
C ARG A 151 14.60 -2.09 -17.33
N ALA A 152 14.14 -2.40 -16.10
CA ALA A 152 14.53 -3.61 -15.39
C ALA A 152 14.09 -4.87 -16.16
N LEU A 153 12.88 -4.89 -16.73
CA LEU A 153 12.40 -5.99 -17.58
C LEU A 153 13.33 -6.22 -18.78
N LEU A 154 13.65 -5.15 -19.50
CA LEU A 154 14.53 -5.24 -20.67
C LEU A 154 15.92 -5.75 -20.28
N ALA A 155 16.50 -5.22 -19.21
CA ALA A 155 17.81 -5.63 -18.69
C ALA A 155 17.83 -7.09 -18.26
N ALA A 156 16.84 -7.52 -17.47
CA ALA A 156 16.71 -8.91 -16.99
C ALA A 156 16.62 -9.92 -18.14
N ASN A 157 15.99 -9.52 -19.26
CA ASN A 157 15.79 -10.36 -20.43
C ASN A 157 16.80 -10.09 -21.56
N ARG A 158 17.83 -9.27 -21.35
CA ARG A 158 18.89 -8.93 -22.31
C ARG A 158 18.34 -8.36 -23.61
N ILE A 159 17.31 -7.52 -23.54
CA ILE A 159 16.68 -6.91 -24.70
C ILE A 159 17.31 -5.55 -24.96
N ASP A 160 17.78 -5.35 -26.18
CA ASP A 160 18.30 -4.09 -26.63
C ASP A 160 17.15 -3.09 -26.83
N ARG A 161 17.12 -2.08 -25.96
CA ARG A 161 16.11 -1.01 -25.95
C ARG A 161 16.03 -0.26 -27.30
N SER A 162 17.14 -0.13 -28.01
CA SER A 162 17.19 0.57 -29.30
C SER A 162 16.34 -0.11 -30.40
N LYS A 163 15.96 -1.38 -30.18
CA LYS A 163 15.11 -2.16 -31.08
C LYS A 163 13.61 -1.98 -30.78
N ILE A 164 13.24 -1.16 -29.80
CA ILE A 164 11.86 -0.88 -29.42
C ILE A 164 11.56 0.60 -29.70
N LYS A 165 10.38 0.88 -30.23
CA LYS A 165 9.94 2.26 -30.49
C LYS A 165 9.20 2.78 -29.27
N GLU A 166 9.90 3.50 -28.39
CA GLU A 166 9.30 4.12 -27.22
C GLU A 166 8.58 5.40 -27.62
N ILE A 167 7.33 5.57 -27.23
CA ILE A 167 6.44 6.69 -27.56
C ILE A 167 5.92 7.29 -26.27
N GLU A 168 6.07 8.59 -26.07
CA GLU A 168 5.48 9.29 -24.94
C GLU A 168 3.96 9.36 -25.10
N VAL A 169 3.23 8.98 -24.03
CA VAL A 169 1.77 8.95 -23.98
C VAL A 169 1.25 9.54 -22.66
N GLY A 170 -0.06 9.80 -22.61
CA GLY A 170 -0.75 10.19 -21.38
C GLY A 170 -1.09 8.99 -20.49
N TRP A 171 -1.79 9.29 -19.38
CA TRP A 171 -2.19 8.29 -18.36
C TRP A 171 -3.37 7.40 -18.76
N ASP A 172 -3.98 7.61 -19.93
CA ASP A 172 -5.12 6.84 -20.40
C ASP A 172 -4.74 5.80 -21.47
N SER A 173 -5.63 4.85 -21.71
CA SER A 173 -5.41 3.77 -22.68
C SER A 173 -5.74 4.15 -24.12
N ARG A 174 -6.04 5.42 -24.44
CA ARG A 174 -6.46 5.85 -25.79
C ARG A 174 -5.42 5.53 -26.86
N ALA A 175 -4.17 5.77 -26.58
CA ALA A 175 -3.10 5.49 -27.54
C ALA A 175 -3.05 4.03 -27.99
N LEU A 176 -3.35 3.07 -27.07
CA LEU A 176 -3.46 1.67 -27.37
C LEU A 176 -4.74 1.35 -28.19
N LEU A 177 -5.88 1.89 -27.74
CA LEU A 177 -7.16 1.63 -28.38
C LEU A 177 -7.26 2.21 -29.80
N GLU A 178 -6.59 3.33 -30.04
CA GLU A 178 -6.47 3.96 -31.36
C GLU A 178 -5.35 3.36 -32.23
N GLY A 179 -4.61 2.37 -31.74
CA GLY A 179 -3.51 1.73 -32.47
C GLY A 179 -2.28 2.60 -32.69
N LYS A 180 -2.10 3.67 -31.93
CA LYS A 180 -0.92 4.53 -31.95
C LYS A 180 0.30 3.84 -31.34
N VAL A 181 0.07 2.97 -30.36
CA VAL A 181 1.05 2.09 -29.73
C VAL A 181 0.55 0.65 -29.76
N ASP A 182 1.47 -0.30 -29.63
CA ASP A 182 1.17 -1.74 -29.63
C ASP A 182 1.00 -2.26 -28.19
N ALA A 183 1.59 -1.55 -27.23
CA ALA A 183 1.48 -1.85 -25.80
C ALA A 183 1.59 -0.60 -24.93
N LEU A 184 1.01 -0.69 -23.73
CA LEU A 184 1.15 0.29 -22.66
C LEU A 184 1.63 -0.41 -21.38
N ILE A 185 2.06 0.37 -20.41
CA ILE A 185 2.57 -0.11 -19.12
C ILE A 185 1.79 0.57 -18.01
N ASP A 186 1.24 -0.24 -17.10
CA ASP A 186 0.58 0.24 -15.88
C ASP A 186 0.56 -0.86 -14.82
N TYR A 187 0.00 -0.58 -13.66
CA TYR A 187 -0.34 -1.60 -12.67
C TYR A 187 -1.55 -2.40 -13.13
N GLU A 188 -1.49 -3.73 -12.95
CA GLU A 188 -2.52 -4.66 -13.45
C GLU A 188 -3.92 -4.32 -12.94
N GLU A 189 -4.03 -3.85 -11.71
CA GLU A 189 -5.28 -3.46 -11.06
C GLU A 189 -5.82 -2.08 -11.46
N ILE A 190 -5.10 -1.32 -12.31
CA ILE A 190 -5.50 0.02 -12.76
C ILE A 190 -6.03 -0.04 -14.19
N ALA A 191 -5.30 0.45 -15.18
CA ALA A 191 -5.79 0.54 -16.56
C ALA A 191 -6.14 -0.81 -17.19
N PRO A 192 -5.38 -1.91 -17.00
CA PRO A 192 -5.79 -3.22 -17.49
C PRO A 192 -7.13 -3.69 -16.89
N ALA A 193 -7.31 -3.53 -15.57
CA ALA A 193 -8.58 -3.90 -14.92
C ALA A 193 -9.76 -3.06 -15.42
N GLU A 194 -9.55 -1.77 -15.68
CA GLU A 194 -10.56 -0.87 -16.24
C GLU A 194 -10.98 -1.33 -17.65
N LEU A 195 -10.04 -1.64 -18.53
CA LEU A 195 -10.34 -2.15 -19.87
C LEU A 195 -11.11 -3.47 -19.83
N ILE A 196 -10.73 -4.40 -18.93
CA ILE A 196 -11.46 -5.66 -18.73
C ILE A 196 -12.88 -5.37 -18.22
N ALA A 197 -13.06 -4.43 -17.31
CA ALA A 197 -14.37 -4.03 -16.80
C ALA A 197 -15.28 -3.45 -17.89
N GLN A 198 -14.69 -2.76 -18.89
CA GLN A 198 -15.36 -2.25 -20.08
C GLN A 198 -15.60 -3.34 -21.14
N GLY A 199 -15.29 -4.61 -20.88
CA GLY A 199 -15.45 -5.73 -21.80
C GLY A 199 -14.39 -5.81 -22.92
N ARG A 200 -13.30 -5.05 -22.81
CA ARG A 200 -12.20 -5.10 -23.76
C ARG A 200 -11.36 -6.36 -23.56
N LYS A 201 -11.00 -7.00 -24.65
CA LYS A 201 -10.07 -8.14 -24.63
C LYS A 201 -8.64 -7.64 -24.73
N ILE A 202 -7.84 -7.88 -23.72
CA ILE A 202 -6.41 -7.51 -23.68
C ILE A 202 -5.56 -8.72 -23.33
N ALA A 203 -4.29 -8.69 -23.72
CA ALA A 203 -3.25 -9.58 -23.24
C ALA A 203 -2.37 -8.82 -22.22
N VAL A 204 -1.89 -9.53 -21.21
CA VAL A 204 -1.10 -8.97 -20.09
C VAL A 204 0.18 -9.77 -19.93
N LEU A 205 1.32 -9.06 -19.91
CA LEU A 205 2.64 -9.59 -19.62
C LEU A 205 3.10 -9.00 -18.28
N ARG A 206 3.17 -9.84 -17.22
CA ARG A 206 3.55 -9.43 -15.86
C ARG A 206 5.06 -9.37 -15.74
N PHE A 207 5.61 -8.24 -15.35
CA PHE A 207 7.06 -8.06 -15.22
C PHE A 207 7.69 -8.99 -14.19
N ALA A 208 6.96 -9.26 -13.12
CA ALA A 208 7.40 -10.17 -12.07
C ALA A 208 7.65 -11.61 -12.55
N ASP A 209 6.98 -12.05 -13.62
CA ASP A 209 7.14 -13.38 -14.19
C ASP A 209 8.39 -13.48 -15.10
N PHE A 210 8.95 -12.34 -15.49
CA PHE A 210 10.11 -12.20 -16.35
C PHE A 210 11.33 -11.58 -15.66
N GLY A 211 11.49 -11.87 -14.36
CA GLY A 211 12.74 -11.58 -13.64
C GLY A 211 12.82 -10.20 -12.99
N VAL A 212 11.76 -9.38 -13.03
CA VAL A 212 11.73 -8.12 -12.29
C VAL A 212 11.39 -8.41 -10.82
N ARG A 213 12.45 -8.56 -10.01
CA ARG A 213 12.34 -8.87 -8.57
C ARG A 213 12.44 -7.60 -7.74
N ILE A 214 11.40 -6.79 -7.82
CA ILE A 214 11.30 -5.52 -7.10
C ILE A 214 10.06 -5.59 -6.19
N TYR A 215 10.22 -5.26 -4.91
CA TYR A 215 9.11 -4.95 -4.03
C TYR A 215 8.38 -3.71 -4.53
N SER A 216 7.09 -3.59 -4.24
CA SER A 216 6.32 -2.42 -4.67
C SER A 216 5.71 -1.70 -3.47
N LEU A 217 4.38 -1.75 -3.30
CA LEU A 217 3.69 -0.98 -2.27
C LEU A 217 4.19 -1.30 -0.87
N ASN A 218 4.70 -0.29 -0.19
CA ASN A 218 5.18 -0.37 1.18
C ASN A 218 4.67 0.80 2.04
N LEU A 219 4.72 0.64 3.35
CA LEU A 219 4.50 1.70 4.33
C LEU A 219 5.85 2.19 4.80
N ILE A 220 6.12 3.49 4.68
CA ILE A 220 7.38 4.11 5.08
C ILE A 220 7.18 5.03 6.27
N VAL A 221 8.22 5.17 7.08
CA VAL A 221 8.27 6.07 8.23
C VAL A 221 9.53 6.94 8.16
N ASN A 222 9.43 8.15 8.72
CA ASN A 222 10.60 8.97 9.00
C ASN A 222 11.45 8.29 10.08
N GLU A 223 12.76 8.15 9.86
CA GLU A 223 13.67 7.44 10.74
C GLU A 223 13.78 8.10 12.13
N MET A 224 13.77 9.43 12.18
CA MET A 224 13.81 10.16 13.47
C MET A 224 12.50 10.00 14.25
N ALA A 225 11.37 10.02 13.54
CA ALA A 225 10.07 9.74 14.15
C ALA A 225 9.97 8.30 14.68
N TRP A 226 10.56 7.34 13.97
CA TRP A 226 10.63 5.95 14.41
C TRP A 226 11.43 5.75 15.71
N LEU A 227 12.41 6.59 16.00
CA LEU A 227 13.17 6.54 17.25
C LEU A 227 12.39 7.07 18.47
N GLU A 228 11.28 7.78 18.27
CA GLU A 228 10.38 8.23 19.32
C GLU A 228 9.42 7.08 19.71
N PRO A 229 9.43 6.59 20.98
CA PRO A 229 8.64 5.41 21.38
C PRO A 229 7.15 5.55 21.07
N ASP A 230 6.57 6.73 21.27
CA ASP A 230 5.14 6.99 21.02
C ASP A 230 4.82 6.89 19.52
N ARG A 231 5.65 7.48 18.66
CA ARG A 231 5.48 7.42 17.20
C ARG A 231 5.74 6.03 16.65
N GLN A 232 6.70 5.33 17.22
CA GLN A 232 6.94 3.91 16.87
C GLN A 232 5.69 3.07 17.17
N ALA A 233 5.09 3.23 18.36
CA ALA A 233 3.86 2.53 18.74
C ALA A 233 2.69 2.88 17.79
N ILE A 234 2.55 4.16 17.42
CA ILE A 234 1.53 4.61 16.45
C ILE A 234 1.78 3.97 15.08
N ALA A 235 3.01 3.98 14.58
CA ALA A 235 3.35 3.41 13.28
C ALA A 235 3.03 1.91 13.21
N ARG A 236 3.33 1.14 14.26
CA ARG A 236 2.96 -0.28 14.37
C ARG A 236 1.44 -0.46 14.34
N LYS A 237 0.68 0.32 15.11
CA LYS A 237 -0.80 0.30 15.09
C LYS A 237 -1.38 0.61 13.72
N ILE A 238 -0.78 1.55 12.97
CA ILE A 238 -1.18 1.88 11.60
C ILE A 238 -0.89 0.68 10.68
N ALA A 239 0.30 0.11 10.74
CA ALA A 239 0.67 -1.05 9.93
C ALA A 239 -0.27 -2.24 10.16
N GLU A 240 -0.60 -2.55 11.42
CA GLU A 240 -1.56 -3.59 11.80
C GLU A 240 -2.98 -3.30 11.30
N ALA A 241 -3.45 -2.05 11.42
CA ALA A 241 -4.78 -1.68 10.93
C ALA A 241 -4.86 -1.81 9.39
N VAL A 242 -3.85 -1.35 8.66
CA VAL A 242 -3.77 -1.50 7.20
C VAL A 242 -3.67 -2.97 6.80
N GLN A 243 -2.92 -3.78 7.56
CA GLN A 243 -2.87 -5.23 7.38
C GLN A 243 -4.26 -5.85 7.50
N GLU A 244 -5.06 -5.45 8.49
CA GLU A 244 -6.44 -5.92 8.68
C GLU A 244 -7.33 -5.53 7.47
N GLY A 245 -7.18 -4.32 6.95
CA GLY A 245 -7.87 -3.89 5.73
C GLY A 245 -7.50 -4.74 4.50
N TYR A 246 -6.22 -5.01 4.28
CA TYR A 246 -5.78 -5.90 3.19
C TYR A 246 -6.15 -7.37 3.44
N GLN A 247 -6.23 -7.80 4.69
CA GLN A 247 -6.72 -9.13 5.05
C GLN A 247 -8.14 -9.34 4.50
N LEU A 248 -9.02 -8.33 4.66
CA LEU A 248 -10.37 -8.39 4.10
C LEU A 248 -10.36 -8.44 2.57
N VAL A 249 -9.50 -7.65 1.91
CA VAL A 249 -9.34 -7.70 0.45
C VAL A 249 -8.93 -9.10 -0.02
N ARG A 250 -7.99 -9.74 0.68
CA ARG A 250 -7.50 -11.07 0.33
C ARG A 250 -8.54 -12.16 0.54
N ASP A 251 -9.17 -12.16 1.72
CA ASP A 251 -10.01 -13.28 2.16
C ASP A 251 -11.44 -13.17 1.64
N LYS A 252 -11.93 -11.94 1.43
CA LYS A 252 -13.30 -11.64 1.01
C LYS A 252 -13.34 -10.49 -0.01
N PRO A 253 -12.75 -10.66 -1.20
CA PRO A 253 -12.62 -9.58 -2.17
C PRO A 253 -13.97 -8.98 -2.61
N GLY A 254 -15.07 -9.72 -2.59
CA GLY A 254 -16.42 -9.22 -2.88
C GLY A 254 -16.94 -8.27 -1.79
N ASP A 255 -16.76 -8.62 -0.51
CA ASP A 255 -17.14 -7.75 0.61
C ASP A 255 -16.28 -6.47 0.59
N ALA A 256 -14.98 -6.63 0.34
CA ALA A 256 -14.04 -5.52 0.19
C ALA A 256 -14.44 -4.59 -0.98
N ALA A 257 -14.87 -5.16 -2.11
CA ALA A 257 -15.33 -4.39 -3.27
C ALA A 257 -16.60 -3.59 -2.93
N THR A 258 -17.53 -4.19 -2.18
CA THR A 258 -18.74 -3.50 -1.72
C THR A 258 -18.40 -2.32 -0.80
N LEU A 259 -17.48 -2.50 0.15
CA LEU A 259 -17.03 -1.41 1.04
C LEU A 259 -16.28 -0.32 0.27
N PHE A 260 -15.35 -0.70 -0.60
CA PHE A 260 -14.59 0.25 -1.40
C PHE A 260 -15.48 1.07 -2.33
N GLY A 261 -16.52 0.45 -2.93
CA GLY A 261 -17.51 1.13 -3.75
C GLY A 261 -18.37 2.15 -2.98
N LYS A 262 -18.64 1.90 -1.67
CA LYS A 262 -19.30 2.90 -0.81
C LYS A 262 -18.42 4.12 -0.56
N ILE A 263 -17.10 3.90 -0.41
CA ILE A 263 -16.12 4.98 -0.20
C ILE A 263 -15.92 5.80 -1.49
N PHE A 264 -15.92 5.12 -2.65
CA PHE A 264 -15.68 5.71 -3.97
C PHE A 264 -16.83 5.40 -4.94
N PRO A 265 -17.99 6.04 -4.77
CA PRO A 265 -19.21 5.74 -5.56
C PRO A 265 -19.08 6.10 -7.04
N ASP A 266 -18.12 6.95 -7.41
CA ASP A 266 -17.88 7.35 -8.81
C ASP A 266 -17.12 6.27 -9.60
N LEU A 267 -16.55 5.27 -8.93
CA LEU A 267 -15.88 4.15 -9.60
C LEU A 267 -16.89 3.07 -10.02
N ALA A 268 -16.77 2.58 -11.25
CA ALA A 268 -17.63 1.52 -11.76
C ALA A 268 -17.53 0.24 -10.90
N PRO A 269 -18.63 -0.36 -10.42
CA PRO A 269 -18.60 -1.53 -9.55
C PRO A 269 -17.80 -2.70 -10.16
N ARG A 270 -17.95 -2.93 -11.45
CA ARG A 270 -17.22 -4.01 -12.16
C ARG A 270 -15.71 -3.78 -12.18
N TYR A 271 -15.28 -2.51 -12.30
CA TYR A 271 -13.86 -2.16 -12.20
C TYR A 271 -13.32 -2.45 -10.79
N ILE A 272 -14.05 -2.05 -9.75
CA ILE A 272 -13.66 -2.31 -8.35
C ILE A 272 -13.53 -3.82 -8.10
N GLU A 273 -14.50 -4.63 -8.51
CA GLU A 273 -14.48 -6.09 -8.35
C GLU A 273 -13.23 -6.70 -8.98
N ILE A 274 -12.95 -6.40 -10.25
CA ILE A 274 -11.81 -6.94 -10.99
C ILE A 274 -10.50 -6.48 -10.35
N SER A 275 -10.39 -5.20 -10.04
CA SER A 275 -9.19 -4.63 -9.41
C SER A 275 -8.89 -5.27 -8.07
N LEU A 276 -9.88 -5.42 -7.18
CA LEU A 276 -9.63 -6.00 -5.85
C LEU A 276 -9.35 -7.51 -5.91
N GLN A 277 -9.87 -8.23 -6.90
CA GLN A 277 -9.45 -9.61 -7.17
C GLN A 277 -7.97 -9.67 -7.60
N ILE A 278 -7.51 -8.70 -8.38
CA ILE A 278 -6.10 -8.60 -8.78
C ILE A 278 -5.25 -8.26 -7.55
N VAL A 279 -5.63 -7.22 -6.79
CA VAL A 279 -4.94 -6.83 -5.54
C VAL A 279 -4.81 -8.02 -4.59
N ALA A 280 -5.88 -8.79 -4.38
CA ALA A 280 -5.87 -9.96 -3.48
C ALA A 280 -4.78 -10.98 -3.85
N ARG A 281 -4.50 -11.17 -5.14
CA ARG A 281 -3.46 -12.10 -5.64
C ARG A 281 -2.03 -11.54 -5.48
N GLN A 282 -1.88 -10.22 -5.42
CA GLN A 282 -0.57 -9.55 -5.33
C GLN A 282 -0.09 -9.35 -3.89
N LEU A 283 -0.99 -9.46 -2.91
CA LEU A 283 -0.66 -9.22 -1.51
C LEU A 283 0.42 -10.19 -1.00
N ALA A 284 1.36 -9.64 -0.25
CA ALA A 284 2.36 -10.41 0.50
C ALA A 284 1.69 -11.36 1.50
N VAL A 285 2.29 -12.51 1.73
CA VAL A 285 1.84 -13.46 2.76
C VAL A 285 3.03 -13.82 3.64
N PRO A 286 2.97 -13.53 4.95
CA PRO A 286 1.98 -12.75 5.67
C PRO A 286 1.88 -11.30 5.15
N ILE A 287 0.69 -10.68 5.25
CA ILE A 287 0.47 -9.30 4.78
C ILE A 287 1.35 -8.35 5.61
N GLY A 288 1.97 -7.37 4.94
CA GLY A 288 2.85 -6.41 5.58
C GLY A 288 4.27 -6.92 5.84
N SER A 289 4.54 -8.22 5.60
CA SER A 289 5.86 -8.79 5.86
C SER A 289 6.88 -8.43 4.80
N GLN A 290 8.12 -8.26 5.22
CA GLN A 290 9.29 -7.98 4.37
C GLN A 290 10.48 -8.84 4.81
N THR A 291 11.39 -9.12 3.89
CA THR A 291 12.59 -9.93 4.15
C THR A 291 13.84 -9.22 3.66
N ARG A 292 14.99 -9.53 4.28
CA ARG A 292 16.29 -9.03 3.80
C ARG A 292 16.53 -9.39 2.35
N LEU A 293 16.35 -10.65 1.99
CA LEU A 293 16.54 -11.13 0.62
C LEU A 293 15.67 -10.36 -0.39
N GLY A 294 14.40 -10.08 -0.07
CA GLY A 294 13.54 -9.31 -0.97
C GLY A 294 13.98 -7.87 -1.15
N TRP A 295 14.55 -7.25 -0.11
CA TRP A 295 15.16 -5.93 -0.23
C TRP A 295 16.49 -5.98 -0.96
N GLU A 296 17.34 -6.99 -0.74
CA GLU A 296 18.58 -7.20 -1.49
C GLU A 296 18.31 -7.38 -2.99
N ASP A 297 17.31 -8.20 -3.37
CA ASP A 297 16.87 -8.35 -4.76
C ASP A 297 16.40 -7.00 -5.35
N THR A 298 15.59 -6.24 -4.60
CA THR A 298 15.13 -4.89 -5.00
C THR A 298 16.31 -3.94 -5.21
N LEU A 299 17.21 -3.86 -4.24
CA LEU A 299 18.39 -2.99 -4.30
C LEU A 299 19.34 -3.38 -5.45
N LYS A 300 19.54 -4.68 -5.67
CA LYS A 300 20.34 -5.19 -6.79
C LYS A 300 19.74 -4.79 -8.13
N ALA A 301 18.42 -4.92 -8.30
CA ALA A 301 17.75 -4.51 -9.52
C ALA A 301 17.93 -3.00 -9.78
N LEU A 302 17.67 -2.15 -8.77
CA LEU A 302 17.82 -0.69 -8.89
C LEU A 302 19.27 -0.26 -9.12
N SER A 303 20.23 -0.92 -8.45
CA SER A 303 21.67 -0.66 -8.65
C SER A 303 22.13 -1.01 -10.06
N SER A 304 21.66 -2.13 -10.62
CA SER A 304 21.99 -2.52 -12.00
C SER A 304 21.51 -1.55 -13.07
N LEU A 305 20.51 -0.73 -12.73
CA LEU A 305 19.97 0.34 -13.58
C LEU A 305 20.65 1.70 -13.31
N GLY A 306 21.59 1.78 -12.37
CA GLY A 306 22.23 3.04 -11.98
C GLY A 306 21.31 4.02 -11.27
N LEU A 307 20.21 3.55 -10.64
CA LEU A 307 19.21 4.42 -10.02
C LEU A 307 19.55 4.81 -8.56
N LEU A 308 20.49 4.10 -7.94
CA LEU A 308 20.93 4.42 -6.59
C LEU A 308 22.10 5.40 -6.60
N ALA A 309 21.98 6.49 -5.83
CA ALA A 309 23.04 7.50 -5.70
C ALA A 309 24.30 6.96 -4.97
N ARG A 310 24.09 6.00 -4.04
CA ARG A 310 25.13 5.21 -3.35
C ARG A 310 24.60 3.82 -3.05
N ALA A 311 25.49 2.91 -2.74
CA ALA A 311 25.08 1.62 -2.18
C ALA A 311 24.39 1.83 -0.82
N VAL A 312 23.29 1.12 -0.62
CA VAL A 312 22.54 1.03 0.66
C VAL A 312 22.24 -0.42 0.96
N SER A 313 22.24 -0.77 2.26
CA SER A 313 21.89 -2.13 2.70
C SER A 313 20.38 -2.29 2.93
N ALA A 314 19.91 -3.53 3.03
CA ALA A 314 18.54 -3.82 3.38
C ALA A 314 18.18 -3.23 4.76
N GLU A 315 19.12 -3.25 5.72
CA GLU A 315 18.95 -2.69 7.07
C GLU A 315 18.86 -1.17 7.07
N GLU A 316 19.52 -0.49 6.12
CA GLU A 316 19.36 0.96 5.97
C GLU A 316 17.97 1.33 5.42
N VAL A 317 17.42 0.50 4.54
CA VAL A 317 16.16 0.78 3.83
C VAL A 317 14.93 0.31 4.59
N ALA A 318 15.03 -0.78 5.36
CA ALA A 318 13.88 -1.41 6.00
C ALA A 318 14.09 -1.67 7.49
N ILE A 319 12.97 -1.74 8.21
CA ILE A 319 12.90 -2.14 9.61
C ILE A 319 12.54 -3.63 9.62
N PHE A 320 13.40 -4.45 10.22
CA PHE A 320 13.14 -5.86 10.46
C PHE A 320 12.87 -6.07 11.95
N ASP A 321 11.87 -6.89 12.28
CA ASP A 321 11.58 -7.35 13.64
C ASP A 321 12.50 -8.51 14.02
#